data_91d61e0a0864c54d4923b1f1b60b40d1
#
_entry.id   91d61e0a0864c54d4923b1f1b60b40d1
#
_cell.length_a   1.000
_cell.length_b   1.000
_cell.length_c   1.000
_cell.angle_alpha   90.00
_cell.angle_beta   90.00
_cell.angle_gamma   90.00
#
_symmetry.space_group_name_H-M   'P 1'
#
loop_
_entity.id
_entity.type
_entity.pdbx_description
1 polymer ?
#
loop_
_entity_poly.entity_id
_entity_poly.type
_entity_poly.pdbx_seq_one_letter_code
_entity_poly.pdbx_strand_id
1 'polypeptide(L)'
;MYDETIPDLHVIKTGKPSCTSYLILGDEMNVLIDSGINQKFEILKKDLEKIGIKTNQLNMLINTHEHVDHFGANIYLQQKVLILAHRYAATKMISADDEVLLCRAHGHDPKGYHVHIWMENINVIDLGNWFLKVLHTPGHTSGSICIYEPYKKVLISGDTVFANGTISNISTSGSYGDYINSLARLNTMKIDLLLPGHGKISRNVEEDIEKAIDNAKKKHNKFLKYDR
;
A
#
# COMPACT_ATOMS: atom_id res chain seq x y z
N MET A 1 13.52 0.63 16.77
CA MET A 1 14.01 -0.76 16.74
C MET A 1 13.10 -1.45 15.74
N TYR A 2 13.60 -1.75 14.56
CA TYR A 2 12.86 -2.42 13.49
C TYR A 2 12.85 -3.90 13.83
N ASP A 3 11.71 -4.56 13.61
CA ASP A 3 11.61 -6.01 13.80
C ASP A 3 12.34 -6.67 12.61
N GLU A 4 13.62 -7.03 12.79
CA GLU A 4 14.50 -7.62 11.77
C GLU A 4 14.19 -9.10 11.53
N THR A 5 13.00 -9.56 11.86
CA THR A 5 12.71 -11.00 11.98
C THR A 5 12.26 -11.69 10.69
N ILE A 6 12.10 -10.98 9.59
CA ILE A 6 11.84 -11.61 8.29
C ILE A 6 13.01 -11.29 7.36
N PRO A 7 13.81 -12.30 7.01
CA PRO A 7 14.91 -12.12 6.06
C PRO A 7 14.43 -11.46 4.77
N ASP A 8 15.25 -10.56 4.23
CA ASP A 8 15.04 -9.91 2.93
C ASP A 8 13.85 -8.92 2.88
N LEU A 9 13.20 -8.62 4.03
CA LEU A 9 12.18 -7.60 4.15
C LEU A 9 12.69 -6.41 4.95
N HIS A 10 12.69 -5.23 4.34
CA HIS A 10 13.15 -4.00 4.96
C HIS A 10 12.02 -2.97 5.05
N VAL A 11 11.87 -2.38 6.24
CA VAL A 11 10.88 -1.34 6.52
C VAL A 11 11.53 0.03 6.41
N ILE A 12 11.03 0.88 5.52
CA ILE A 12 11.58 2.21 5.25
C ILE A 12 10.55 3.28 5.65
N LYS A 13 10.90 4.10 6.64
CA LYS A 13 10.05 5.18 7.16
C LYS A 13 10.70 6.54 6.91
N THR A 14 10.27 7.21 5.88
CA THR A 14 10.81 8.53 5.49
C THR A 14 10.21 9.70 6.28
N GLY A 15 9.23 9.41 7.13
CA GLY A 15 8.55 10.38 7.99
C GLY A 15 7.34 11.04 7.34
N LYS A 16 6.41 11.54 8.17
CA LYS A 16 5.17 12.17 7.72
C LYS A 16 5.44 13.33 6.73
N PRO A 17 4.53 13.55 5.76
CA PRO A 17 3.27 12.86 5.53
C PRO A 17 3.39 11.54 4.73
N SER A 18 4.59 11.09 4.37
CA SER A 18 4.84 9.88 3.57
C SER A 18 4.37 8.62 4.28
N CYS A 19 3.96 7.63 3.50
CA CYS A 19 3.69 6.29 3.99
C CYS A 19 4.97 5.56 4.44
N THR A 20 4.81 4.38 5.01
CA THR A 20 5.88 3.39 5.18
C THR A 20 6.05 2.62 3.87
N SER A 21 7.25 2.59 3.34
CA SER A 21 7.62 1.77 2.19
C SER A 21 8.23 0.44 2.66
N TYR A 22 8.05 -0.62 1.87
CA TYR A 22 8.61 -1.94 2.17
C TYR A 22 9.46 -2.41 0.99
N LEU A 23 10.74 -2.71 1.26
CA LEU A 23 11.62 -3.29 0.26
C LEU A 23 11.74 -4.80 0.51
N ILE A 24 11.50 -5.57 -0.53
CA ILE A 24 11.69 -7.02 -0.54
C ILE A 24 12.85 -7.34 -1.47
N LEU A 25 13.89 -8.00 -0.93
CA LEU A 25 15.03 -8.50 -1.69
C LEU A 25 14.73 -9.95 -2.09
N GLY A 26 14.28 -10.14 -3.32
CA GLY A 26 14.06 -11.47 -3.86
C GLY A 26 15.32 -12.05 -4.48
N ASP A 27 15.38 -13.37 -4.64
CA ASP A 27 16.50 -14.05 -5.29
C ASP A 27 16.65 -13.60 -6.75
N GLU A 28 15.54 -13.28 -7.41
CA GLU A 28 15.53 -12.88 -8.81
C GLU A 28 15.27 -11.39 -9.02
N MET A 29 14.47 -10.76 -8.15
CA MET A 29 14.00 -9.38 -8.32
C MET A 29 13.83 -8.65 -6.99
N ASN A 30 14.28 -7.38 -6.97
CA ASN A 30 14.06 -6.47 -5.86
C ASN A 30 12.76 -5.66 -6.08
N VAL A 31 11.86 -5.72 -5.12
CA VAL A 31 10.54 -5.07 -5.20
C VAL A 31 10.37 -4.05 -4.09
N LEU A 32 10.03 -2.82 -4.46
CA LEU A 32 9.60 -1.79 -3.53
C LEU A 32 8.07 -1.73 -3.49
N ILE A 33 7.48 -1.71 -2.30
CA ILE A 33 6.06 -1.50 -2.11
C ILE A 33 5.87 -0.08 -1.60
N ASP A 34 5.18 0.73 -2.37
CA ASP A 34 5.00 2.17 -2.25
C ASP A 34 6.32 2.97 -2.22
N SER A 35 6.34 4.08 -2.92
CA SER A 35 7.51 4.97 -2.99
C SER A 35 7.45 6.13 -1.98
N GLY A 36 6.29 6.31 -1.37
CA GLY A 36 6.05 7.47 -0.52
C GLY A 36 5.83 8.75 -1.32
N ILE A 37 5.86 9.88 -0.61
CA ILE A 37 5.66 11.19 -1.19
C ILE A 37 6.96 11.72 -1.81
N ASN A 38 6.86 12.46 -2.91
CA ASN A 38 8.02 12.96 -3.66
C ASN A 38 8.97 13.86 -2.85
N GLN A 39 8.48 14.69 -1.91
CA GLN A 39 9.37 15.50 -1.04
C GLN A 39 10.29 14.63 -0.16
N LYS A 40 10.00 13.36 0.01
CA LYS A 40 10.79 12.43 0.83
C LYS A 40 11.67 11.49 -0.01
N PHE A 41 11.71 11.66 -1.33
CA PHE A 41 12.45 10.77 -2.22
C PHE A 41 13.95 10.67 -1.87
N GLU A 42 14.61 11.78 -1.55
CA GLU A 42 16.03 11.76 -1.18
C GLU A 42 16.31 11.00 0.13
N ILE A 43 15.32 10.96 1.04
CA ILE A 43 15.40 10.15 2.26
C ILE A 43 15.23 8.67 1.89
N LEU A 44 14.21 8.33 1.10
CA LEU A 44 13.99 6.98 0.59
C LEU A 44 15.26 6.43 -0.09
N LYS A 45 15.86 7.22 -0.99
CA LYS A 45 17.07 6.85 -1.71
C LYS A 45 18.24 6.56 -0.76
N LYS A 46 18.47 7.42 0.23
CA LYS A 46 19.52 7.22 1.23
C LYS A 46 19.28 5.98 2.09
N ASP A 47 18.02 5.69 2.43
CA ASP A 47 17.69 4.51 3.23
C ASP A 47 17.84 3.21 2.40
N LEU A 48 17.52 3.24 1.11
CA LEU A 48 17.84 2.13 0.18
C LEU A 48 19.37 1.90 0.09
N GLU A 49 20.14 2.97 -0.03
CA GLU A 49 21.62 2.88 -0.09
C GLU A 49 22.23 2.31 1.21
N LYS A 50 21.66 2.59 2.37
CA LYS A 50 22.08 1.98 3.66
C LYS A 50 21.81 0.47 3.71
N ILE A 51 20.77 0.01 3.00
CA ILE A 51 20.44 -1.42 2.85
C ILE A 51 21.37 -2.08 1.81
N GLY A 52 22.13 -1.30 1.04
CA GLY A 52 23.01 -1.78 -0.03
C GLY A 52 22.36 -1.78 -1.42
N ILE A 53 21.16 -1.19 -1.57
CA ILE A 53 20.42 -1.17 -2.82
C ILE A 53 20.38 0.25 -3.39
N LYS A 54 20.77 0.40 -4.66
CA LYS A 54 20.56 1.64 -5.41
C LYS A 54 19.21 1.60 -6.15
N THR A 55 18.64 2.76 -6.43
CA THR A 55 17.34 2.85 -7.11
C THR A 55 17.30 2.17 -8.49
N ASN A 56 18.43 2.07 -9.19
CA ASN A 56 18.54 1.36 -10.47
C ASN A 56 18.67 -0.16 -10.32
N GLN A 57 18.70 -0.69 -9.10
CA GLN A 57 18.66 -2.11 -8.79
C GLN A 57 17.25 -2.57 -8.36
N LEU A 58 16.29 -1.64 -8.28
CA LEU A 58 14.89 -1.99 -8.14
C LEU A 58 14.35 -2.46 -9.49
N ASN A 59 13.70 -3.61 -9.51
CA ASN A 59 13.06 -4.17 -10.70
C ASN A 59 11.61 -3.71 -10.82
N MET A 60 10.89 -3.73 -9.70
CA MET A 60 9.48 -3.36 -9.64
C MET A 60 9.18 -2.44 -8.45
N LEU A 61 8.15 -1.62 -8.64
CA LEU A 61 7.51 -0.85 -7.61
C LEU A 61 6.01 -1.11 -7.68
N ILE A 62 5.42 -1.62 -6.61
CA ILE A 62 3.99 -1.91 -6.52
C ILE A 62 3.35 -0.84 -5.65
N ASN A 63 2.37 -0.12 -6.19
CA ASN A 63 1.58 0.83 -5.41
C ASN A 63 0.37 0.14 -4.80
N THR A 64 0.20 0.30 -3.48
CA THR A 64 -0.94 -0.24 -2.76
C THR A 64 -2.24 0.48 -3.10
N HIS A 65 -2.18 1.77 -3.40
CA HIS A 65 -3.31 2.56 -3.86
C HIS A 65 -2.85 3.91 -4.47
N GLU A 66 -3.80 4.73 -4.87
CA GLU A 66 -3.60 5.93 -5.65
C GLU A 66 -3.48 7.25 -4.86
N HIS A 67 -3.21 7.26 -3.55
CA HIS A 67 -2.91 8.50 -2.83
C HIS A 67 -1.45 8.91 -2.97
N VAL A 68 -1.20 10.20 -3.12
CA VAL A 68 0.13 10.75 -3.45
C VAL A 68 1.22 10.45 -2.42
N ASP A 69 0.86 10.27 -1.17
CA ASP A 69 1.80 9.92 -0.10
C ASP A 69 2.26 8.45 -0.16
N HIS A 70 1.69 7.65 -1.07
CA HIS A 70 2.10 6.29 -1.42
C HIS A 70 2.84 6.21 -2.75
N PHE A 71 2.41 6.96 -3.76
CA PHE A 71 2.97 6.85 -5.11
C PHE A 71 3.76 8.09 -5.58
N GLY A 72 3.77 9.18 -4.82
CA GLY A 72 4.29 10.48 -5.27
C GLY A 72 5.73 10.43 -5.75
N ALA A 73 6.59 9.62 -5.13
CA ALA A 73 7.98 9.50 -5.57
C ALA A 73 8.18 8.61 -6.82
N ASN A 74 7.12 8.00 -7.37
CA ASN A 74 7.19 7.25 -8.63
C ASN A 74 7.78 8.08 -9.77
N ILE A 75 7.53 9.39 -9.77
CA ILE A 75 8.01 10.32 -10.81
C ILE A 75 9.54 10.24 -11.00
N TYR A 76 10.30 9.90 -9.96
CA TYR A 76 11.75 9.77 -10.01
C TYR A 76 12.24 8.36 -10.38
N LEU A 77 11.34 7.36 -10.35
CA LEU A 77 11.67 5.95 -10.52
C LEU A 77 11.14 5.38 -11.85
N GLN A 78 10.02 5.87 -12.35
CA GLN A 78 9.25 5.29 -13.46
C GLN A 78 9.99 5.16 -14.79
N GLN A 79 11.13 5.82 -14.99
CA GLN A 79 11.95 5.64 -16.20
C GLN A 79 12.89 4.43 -16.11
N LYS A 80 13.03 3.80 -14.93
CA LYS A 80 14.00 2.74 -14.67
C LYS A 80 13.42 1.53 -13.95
N VAL A 81 12.26 1.68 -13.33
CA VAL A 81 11.58 0.68 -12.49
C VAL A 81 10.20 0.43 -13.08
N LEU A 82 9.78 -0.83 -13.18
CA LEU A 82 8.43 -1.18 -13.60
C LEU A 82 7.45 -0.81 -12.50
N ILE A 83 6.53 0.11 -12.78
CA ILE A 83 5.48 0.54 -11.86
C ILE A 83 4.24 -0.31 -12.07
N LEU A 84 3.77 -0.93 -10.99
CA LEU A 84 2.58 -1.77 -10.95
C LEU A 84 1.54 -1.14 -10.03
N ALA A 85 0.29 -1.13 -10.46
CA ALA A 85 -0.84 -0.70 -9.64
C ALA A 85 -2.11 -1.43 -10.08
N HIS A 86 -3.11 -1.50 -9.20
CA HIS A 86 -4.42 -1.98 -9.62
C HIS A 86 -5.00 -1.08 -10.72
N ARG A 87 -5.73 -1.66 -11.68
CA ARG A 87 -6.28 -0.94 -12.85
C ARG A 87 -7.02 0.35 -12.47
N TYR A 88 -7.78 0.34 -11.38
CA TYR A 88 -8.51 1.53 -10.93
C TYR A 88 -7.59 2.62 -10.38
N ALA A 89 -6.51 2.26 -9.69
CA ALA A 89 -5.47 3.19 -9.29
C ALA A 89 -4.70 3.72 -10.50
N ALA A 90 -4.26 2.82 -11.40
CA ALA A 90 -3.55 3.17 -12.62
C ALA A 90 -4.31 4.18 -13.50
N THR A 91 -5.62 3.95 -13.70
CA THR A 91 -6.46 4.86 -14.46
C THR A 91 -6.42 6.28 -13.89
N LYS A 92 -6.60 6.44 -12.56
CA LYS A 92 -6.60 7.74 -11.90
C LYS A 92 -5.24 8.42 -11.92
N MET A 93 -4.16 7.66 -11.69
CA MET A 93 -2.80 8.19 -11.78
C MET A 93 -2.49 8.74 -13.18
N ILE A 94 -2.85 8.00 -14.24
CA ILE A 94 -2.57 8.41 -15.63
C ILE A 94 -3.48 9.55 -16.09
N SER A 95 -4.76 9.54 -15.67
CA SER A 95 -5.71 10.61 -15.98
C SER A 95 -5.50 11.88 -15.14
N ALA A 96 -4.60 11.85 -14.16
CA ALA A 96 -4.35 12.94 -13.23
C ALA A 96 -5.61 13.39 -12.45
N ASP A 97 -6.41 12.42 -11.99
CA ASP A 97 -7.64 12.65 -11.20
C ASP A 97 -7.29 13.13 -9.79
N ASP A 98 -7.03 14.42 -9.64
CA ASP A 98 -6.51 15.01 -8.41
C ASP A 98 -7.52 14.99 -7.24
N GLU A 99 -8.81 14.83 -7.50
CA GLU A 99 -9.82 14.67 -6.45
C GLU A 99 -9.56 13.39 -5.63
N VAL A 100 -9.00 12.36 -6.28
CA VAL A 100 -8.63 11.09 -5.63
C VAL A 100 -7.15 11.07 -5.26
N LEU A 101 -6.27 11.54 -6.14
CA LEU A 101 -4.81 11.47 -5.96
C LEU A 101 -4.30 12.34 -4.81
N LEU A 102 -4.98 13.46 -4.53
CA LEU A 102 -4.63 14.45 -3.50
C LEU A 102 -3.26 15.14 -3.74
N CYS A 103 -2.77 15.15 -4.98
CA CYS A 103 -1.46 15.72 -5.33
C CYS A 103 -1.37 17.20 -4.99
N ARG A 104 -2.34 18.02 -5.45
CA ARG A 104 -2.34 19.47 -5.20
C ARG A 104 -2.49 19.82 -3.73
N ALA A 105 -3.23 19.02 -2.96
CA ALA A 105 -3.34 19.18 -1.52
C ALA A 105 -1.99 19.05 -0.80
N HIS A 106 -1.05 18.34 -1.42
CA HIS A 106 0.32 18.16 -0.94
C HIS A 106 1.36 18.98 -1.72
N GLY A 107 0.93 19.93 -2.57
CA GLY A 107 1.82 20.82 -3.33
C GLY A 107 2.48 20.18 -4.55
N HIS A 108 1.83 19.18 -5.17
CA HIS A 108 2.36 18.47 -6.34
C HIS A 108 1.44 18.59 -7.55
N ASP A 109 2.04 18.46 -8.74
CA ASP A 109 1.29 18.30 -9.99
C ASP A 109 0.81 16.84 -10.08
N PRO A 110 -0.48 16.56 -10.32
CA PRO A 110 -0.99 15.21 -10.51
C PRO A 110 -0.55 14.58 -11.84
N LYS A 111 0.04 15.33 -12.74
CA LYS A 111 0.41 14.88 -14.09
C LYS A 111 1.79 14.21 -14.14
N GLY A 112 2.00 13.44 -15.23
CA GLY A 112 3.30 12.87 -15.57
C GLY A 112 3.60 11.51 -14.93
N TYR A 113 2.65 10.93 -14.20
CA TYR A 113 2.81 9.60 -13.66
C TYR A 113 2.48 8.51 -14.68
N HIS A 114 3.28 7.45 -14.68
CA HIS A 114 3.11 6.27 -15.52
C HIS A 114 2.93 5.02 -14.69
N VAL A 115 2.04 4.13 -15.13
CA VAL A 115 1.87 2.78 -14.60
C VAL A 115 2.09 1.81 -15.75
N HIS A 116 3.07 0.94 -15.62
CA HIS A 116 3.52 0.03 -16.68
C HIS A 116 2.69 -1.24 -16.75
N ILE A 117 2.31 -1.79 -15.58
CA ILE A 117 1.54 -3.02 -15.46
C ILE A 117 0.29 -2.75 -14.64
N TRP A 118 -0.86 -2.99 -15.24
CA TRP A 118 -2.17 -2.83 -14.62
C TRP A 118 -2.62 -4.17 -14.05
N MET A 119 -2.71 -4.22 -12.72
CA MET A 119 -3.08 -5.44 -12.02
C MET A 119 -4.60 -5.55 -11.85
N GLU A 120 -5.06 -6.78 -11.83
CA GLU A 120 -6.43 -7.19 -11.51
C GLU A 120 -6.45 -7.91 -10.16
N ASN A 121 -7.59 -8.47 -9.80
CA ASN A 121 -7.69 -9.31 -8.62
C ASN A 121 -6.92 -10.63 -8.82
N ILE A 122 -6.11 -11.00 -7.81
CA ILE A 122 -5.31 -12.23 -7.77
C ILE A 122 -4.23 -12.28 -8.88
N ASN A 123 -3.29 -11.36 -8.83
CA ASN A 123 -2.00 -11.53 -9.48
C ASN A 123 -1.02 -12.19 -8.52
N VAL A 124 -0.11 -12.97 -9.05
CA VAL A 124 0.97 -13.61 -8.30
C VAL A 124 2.29 -13.17 -8.89
N ILE A 125 3.22 -12.77 -8.03
CA ILE A 125 4.58 -12.39 -8.40
C ILE A 125 5.53 -13.26 -7.59
N ASP A 126 6.28 -14.11 -8.28
CA ASP A 126 7.30 -14.98 -7.70
C ASP A 126 8.65 -14.28 -7.79
N LEU A 127 9.34 -14.16 -6.65
CA LEU A 127 10.65 -13.53 -6.52
C LEU A 127 11.75 -14.56 -6.19
N GLY A 128 11.42 -15.85 -6.27
CA GLY A 128 12.27 -16.95 -5.85
C GLY A 128 12.05 -17.31 -4.38
N ASN A 129 12.55 -16.49 -3.46
CA ASN A 129 12.38 -16.65 -2.00
C ASN A 129 11.12 -16.00 -1.40
N TRP A 130 10.36 -15.24 -2.19
CA TRP A 130 9.09 -14.58 -1.83
C TRP A 130 8.03 -14.83 -2.88
N PHE A 131 6.80 -15.10 -2.43
CA PHE A 131 5.65 -15.39 -3.28
C PHE A 131 4.50 -14.42 -2.98
N LEU A 132 4.41 -13.34 -3.76
CA LEU A 132 3.51 -12.23 -3.47
C LEU A 132 2.15 -12.44 -4.16
N LYS A 133 1.09 -12.58 -3.38
CA LYS A 133 -0.29 -12.54 -3.87
C LYS A 133 -0.84 -11.13 -3.76
N VAL A 134 -1.19 -10.53 -4.87
CA VAL A 134 -1.87 -9.24 -4.93
C VAL A 134 -3.36 -9.46 -4.75
N LEU A 135 -3.94 -8.84 -3.73
CA LEU A 135 -5.36 -8.96 -3.39
C LEU A 135 -6.03 -7.61 -3.60
N HIS A 136 -7.01 -7.52 -4.48
CA HIS A 136 -7.82 -6.30 -4.59
C HIS A 136 -8.67 -6.14 -3.33
N THR A 137 -8.45 -5.07 -2.57
CA THR A 137 -9.10 -4.75 -1.30
C THR A 137 -9.70 -3.35 -1.33
N PRO A 138 -10.71 -3.12 -2.21
CA PRO A 138 -11.32 -1.81 -2.34
C PRO A 138 -11.99 -1.36 -1.05
N GLY A 139 -12.15 -0.06 -0.89
CA GLY A 139 -12.83 0.52 0.25
C GLY A 139 -12.24 1.85 0.69
N HIS A 140 -10.97 1.89 1.10
CA HIS A 140 -10.25 3.15 1.33
C HIS A 140 -10.20 3.97 0.03
N THR A 141 -9.73 3.36 -1.03
CA THR A 141 -9.93 3.80 -2.42
C THR A 141 -10.46 2.64 -3.25
N SER A 142 -10.97 2.92 -4.46
CA SER A 142 -11.39 1.85 -5.37
C SER A 142 -10.23 1.03 -5.93
N GLY A 143 -9.02 1.57 -5.94
CA GLY A 143 -7.81 0.93 -6.44
C GLY A 143 -6.95 0.26 -5.36
N SER A 144 -7.41 0.23 -4.10
CA SER A 144 -6.65 -0.33 -2.98
C SER A 144 -6.39 -1.83 -3.15
N ILE A 145 -5.14 -2.22 -2.89
CA ILE A 145 -4.70 -3.62 -2.85
C ILE A 145 -3.93 -3.90 -1.56
N CYS A 146 -3.97 -5.16 -1.14
CA CYS A 146 -3.03 -5.72 -0.18
C CYS A 146 -2.10 -6.71 -0.88
N ILE A 147 -0.88 -6.85 -0.36
CA ILE A 147 0.09 -7.82 -0.84
C ILE A 147 0.29 -8.85 0.27
N TYR A 148 -0.03 -10.10 -0.04
CA TYR A 148 0.01 -11.20 0.91
C TYR A 148 1.06 -12.25 0.52
N GLU A 149 1.94 -12.57 1.44
CA GLU A 149 2.89 -13.67 1.33
C GLU A 149 2.39 -14.85 2.17
N PRO A 150 1.90 -15.94 1.54
CA PRO A 150 1.17 -16.99 2.24
C PRO A 150 2.05 -17.92 3.08
N TYR A 151 3.31 -18.13 2.71
CA TYR A 151 4.21 -19.05 3.42
C TYR A 151 4.80 -18.39 4.67
N LYS A 152 5.10 -17.10 4.59
CA LYS A 152 5.57 -16.29 5.73
C LYS A 152 4.40 -15.64 6.49
N LYS A 153 3.16 -15.73 5.96
CA LYS A 153 1.92 -15.17 6.51
C LYS A 153 2.01 -13.68 6.81
N VAL A 154 2.62 -12.94 5.90
CA VAL A 154 2.82 -11.49 5.97
C VAL A 154 1.80 -10.79 5.10
N LEU A 155 1.18 -9.74 5.64
CA LEU A 155 0.28 -8.86 4.89
C LEU A 155 0.85 -7.44 4.87
N ILE A 156 1.17 -6.92 3.68
CA ILE A 156 1.41 -5.50 3.45
C ILE A 156 0.08 -4.92 3.01
N SER A 157 -0.54 -4.10 3.87
CA SER A 157 -1.96 -3.73 3.74
C SER A 157 -2.19 -2.36 3.10
N GLY A 158 -1.14 -1.57 2.85
CA GLY A 158 -1.35 -0.16 2.54
C GLY A 158 -2.27 0.46 3.60
N ASP A 159 -3.31 1.14 3.14
CA ASP A 159 -4.28 1.81 4.01
C ASP A 159 -5.59 1.03 4.22
N THR A 160 -5.55 -0.28 3.96
CA THR A 160 -6.72 -1.15 4.18
C THR A 160 -6.85 -1.59 5.64
N VAL A 161 -5.74 -1.93 6.32
CA VAL A 161 -5.74 -2.39 7.72
C VAL A 161 -4.62 -1.71 8.49
N PHE A 162 -4.92 -1.27 9.71
CA PHE A 162 -3.94 -0.73 10.65
C PHE A 162 -4.01 -1.44 12.00
N ALA A 163 -2.93 -1.35 12.75
CA ALA A 163 -2.89 -1.85 14.13
C ALA A 163 -3.96 -1.22 15.01
N ASN A 164 -4.40 -1.97 16.03
CA ASN A 164 -5.40 -1.58 17.03
C ASN A 164 -6.79 -1.30 16.47
N GLY A 165 -7.14 -1.83 15.29
CA GLY A 165 -8.43 -1.64 14.67
C GLY A 165 -8.69 -0.21 14.18
N THR A 166 -7.64 0.58 14.00
CA THR A 166 -7.77 1.89 13.36
C THR A 166 -8.24 1.68 11.92
N ILE A 167 -9.14 2.52 11.45
CA ILE A 167 -9.65 2.48 10.08
C ILE A 167 -9.23 3.72 9.32
N SER A 168 -9.01 3.55 8.02
CA SER A 168 -8.74 4.65 7.10
C SER A 168 -9.97 5.55 6.90
N ASN A 169 -9.73 6.77 6.46
CA ASN A 169 -10.79 7.58 5.87
C ASN A 169 -11.17 6.97 4.52
N ILE A 170 -12.45 7.00 4.20
CA ILE A 170 -12.92 6.56 2.88
C ILE A 170 -12.76 7.74 1.91
N SER A 171 -11.97 7.53 0.86
CA SER A 171 -11.77 8.49 -0.23
C SER A 171 -13.04 8.66 -1.07
N THR A 172 -13.09 9.70 -1.91
CA THR A 172 -14.17 9.92 -2.89
C THR A 172 -14.35 8.75 -3.84
N SER A 173 -13.31 7.98 -4.12
CA SER A 173 -13.36 6.75 -4.93
C SER A 173 -13.65 5.49 -4.13
N GLY A 174 -13.71 5.59 -2.81
CA GLY A 174 -13.90 4.45 -1.91
C GLY A 174 -15.35 4.22 -1.48
N SER A 175 -15.56 3.19 -0.66
CA SER A 175 -16.88 2.81 -0.17
C SER A 175 -16.76 2.07 1.16
N TYR A 176 -17.60 2.40 2.15
CA TYR A 176 -17.66 1.65 3.41
C TYR A 176 -18.09 0.20 3.22
N GLY A 177 -19.00 -0.07 2.27
CA GLY A 177 -19.45 -1.42 1.96
C GLY A 177 -18.30 -2.29 1.45
N ASP A 178 -17.55 -1.80 0.47
CA ASP A 178 -16.38 -2.49 -0.06
C ASP A 178 -15.28 -2.64 1.00
N TYR A 179 -15.07 -1.60 1.84
CA TYR A 179 -14.10 -1.64 2.91
C TYR A 179 -14.39 -2.77 3.92
N ILE A 180 -15.64 -2.87 4.38
CA ILE A 180 -16.08 -3.92 5.29
C ILE A 180 -15.94 -5.30 4.64
N ASN A 181 -16.31 -5.44 3.37
CA ASN A 181 -16.17 -6.70 2.63
C ASN A 181 -14.70 -7.12 2.46
N SER A 182 -13.83 -6.16 2.17
CA SER A 182 -12.38 -6.39 2.07
C SER A 182 -11.79 -6.84 3.41
N LEU A 183 -12.14 -6.17 4.51
CA LEU A 183 -11.72 -6.57 5.86
C LEU A 183 -12.24 -7.97 6.23
N ALA A 184 -13.51 -8.26 5.95
CA ALA A 184 -14.11 -9.56 6.23
C ALA A 184 -13.39 -10.69 5.47
N ARG A 185 -12.99 -10.44 4.21
CA ARG A 185 -12.19 -11.40 3.43
C ARG A 185 -10.80 -11.59 4.04
N LEU A 186 -10.11 -10.52 4.43
CA LEU A 186 -8.81 -10.63 5.08
C LEU A 186 -8.87 -11.38 6.41
N ASN A 187 -9.97 -11.25 7.16
CA ASN A 187 -10.20 -11.94 8.44
C ASN A 187 -10.32 -13.47 8.29
N THR A 188 -10.55 -13.99 7.08
CA THR A 188 -10.55 -15.43 6.81
C THR A 188 -9.16 -15.99 6.52
N MET A 189 -8.13 -15.15 6.45
CA MET A 189 -6.79 -15.52 6.06
C MET A 189 -5.90 -15.72 7.29
N LYS A 190 -4.88 -16.57 7.16
CA LYS A 190 -3.86 -16.74 8.21
C LYS A 190 -2.77 -15.70 8.04
N ILE A 191 -2.79 -14.67 8.88
CA ILE A 191 -1.84 -13.57 8.83
C ILE A 191 -1.18 -13.44 10.21
N ASP A 192 0.14 -13.60 10.24
CA ASP A 192 0.92 -13.54 11.49
C ASP A 192 1.60 -12.16 11.67
N LEU A 193 1.77 -11.40 10.56
CA LEU A 193 2.39 -10.07 10.58
C LEU A 193 1.66 -9.10 9.65
N LEU A 194 1.26 -7.96 10.21
CA LEU A 194 0.64 -6.84 9.50
C LEU A 194 1.64 -5.70 9.32
N LEU A 195 1.81 -5.28 8.08
CA LEU A 195 2.70 -4.21 7.63
C LEU A 195 1.85 -3.09 6.97
N PRO A 196 1.37 -2.10 7.73
CA PRO A 196 0.47 -1.08 7.20
C PRO A 196 1.21 0.08 6.53
N GLY A 197 0.52 0.82 5.67
CA GLY A 197 1.03 2.05 5.06
C GLY A 197 1.37 3.13 6.10
N HIS A 198 0.62 3.19 7.19
CA HIS A 198 0.85 4.12 8.29
C HIS A 198 0.76 3.45 9.66
N GLY A 199 1.42 4.06 10.65
CA GLY A 199 1.32 3.60 12.04
C GLY A 199 2.30 2.50 12.41
N LYS A 200 1.84 1.54 13.22
CA LYS A 200 2.67 0.48 13.79
C LYS A 200 2.47 -0.85 13.06
N ILE A 201 3.54 -1.61 12.93
CA ILE A 201 3.51 -3.03 12.58
C ILE A 201 2.80 -3.79 13.70
N SER A 202 2.02 -4.81 13.37
CA SER A 202 1.28 -5.59 14.36
C SER A 202 1.42 -7.10 14.14
N ARG A 203 1.39 -7.84 15.25
CA ARG A 203 1.28 -9.30 15.28
C ARG A 203 -0.06 -9.79 15.86
N ASN A 204 -0.91 -8.84 16.30
CA ASN A 204 -2.26 -9.13 16.78
C ASN A 204 -3.28 -8.96 15.65
N VAL A 205 -2.98 -9.55 14.48
CA VAL A 205 -3.63 -9.20 13.21
C VAL A 205 -5.12 -9.55 13.20
N GLU A 206 -5.50 -10.71 13.74
CA GLU A 206 -6.91 -11.13 13.84
C GLU A 206 -7.72 -10.09 14.65
N GLU A 207 -7.25 -9.74 15.84
CA GLU A 207 -7.91 -8.74 16.70
C GLU A 207 -7.95 -7.36 16.04
N ASP A 208 -6.90 -6.96 15.33
CA ASP A 208 -6.85 -5.69 14.60
C ASP A 208 -7.90 -5.64 13.50
N ILE A 209 -8.05 -6.72 12.72
CA ILE A 209 -9.04 -6.80 11.64
C ILE A 209 -10.46 -6.83 12.20
N GLU A 210 -10.73 -7.62 13.24
CA GLU A 210 -12.04 -7.68 13.88
C GLU A 210 -12.48 -6.31 14.41
N LYS A 211 -11.59 -5.61 15.13
CA LYS A 211 -11.83 -4.25 15.59
C LYS A 211 -12.05 -3.26 14.44
N ALA A 212 -11.29 -3.40 13.35
CA ALA A 212 -11.45 -2.55 12.17
C ALA A 212 -12.82 -2.77 11.51
N ILE A 213 -13.31 -4.01 11.41
CA ILE A 213 -14.65 -4.33 10.91
C ILE A 213 -15.72 -3.65 11.76
N ASP A 214 -15.63 -3.77 13.07
CA ASP A 214 -16.61 -3.16 14.00
C ASP A 214 -16.61 -1.64 13.92
N ASN A 215 -15.41 -1.04 13.85
CA ASN A 215 -15.26 0.41 13.72
C ASN A 215 -15.78 0.92 12.37
N ALA A 216 -15.53 0.18 11.28
CA ALA A 216 -16.04 0.51 9.95
C ALA A 216 -17.58 0.43 9.91
N LYS A 217 -18.18 -0.62 10.46
CA LYS A 217 -19.64 -0.76 10.58
C LYS A 217 -20.28 0.39 11.38
N LYS A 218 -19.66 0.78 12.50
CA LYS A 218 -20.14 1.92 13.31
C LYS A 218 -20.12 3.23 12.53
N LYS A 219 -19.02 3.51 11.81
CA LYS A 219 -18.93 4.72 10.96
C LYS A 219 -19.91 4.69 9.81
N HIS A 220 -20.05 3.55 9.13
CA HIS A 220 -21.00 3.38 8.03
C HIS A 220 -22.45 3.63 8.49
N ASN A 221 -22.86 3.02 9.61
CA ASN A 221 -24.20 3.23 10.17
C ASN A 221 -24.46 4.68 10.60
N LYS A 222 -23.42 5.38 11.06
CA LYS A 222 -23.52 6.82 11.36
C LYS A 222 -23.74 7.63 10.09
N PHE A 223 -22.97 7.34 9.03
CA PHE A 223 -23.10 7.99 7.73
C PHE A 223 -24.53 7.86 7.19
N LEU A 224 -25.09 6.64 7.15
CA LEU A 224 -26.46 6.38 6.67
C LEU A 224 -27.59 7.09 7.46
N LYS A 225 -27.31 7.53 8.69
CA LYS A 225 -28.28 8.28 9.50
C LYS A 225 -28.30 9.79 9.17
N TYR A 226 -27.23 10.32 8.60
CA TYR A 226 -27.15 11.74 8.22
C TYR A 226 -27.62 12.00 6.78
N ASP A 227 -27.67 10.96 5.94
CA ASP A 227 -28.18 11.04 4.55
C ASP A 227 -29.71 10.84 4.46
N ARG A 228 -30.42 10.79 5.58
CA ARG A 228 -31.88 10.75 5.67
C ARG A 228 -32.41 12.04 6.28
#